data_8caf231bdcce030b312c0485a21f5550
#
_entry.id   8caf231bdcce030b312c0485a21f5550
#
_cell.length_a   1.000
_cell.length_b   1.000
_cell.length_c   1.000
_cell.angle_alpha   90.00
_cell.angle_beta   90.00
_cell.angle_gamma   90.00
#
_symmetry.space_group_name_H-M   'P 1'
#
loop_
_entity.id
_entity.type
_entity.pdbx_description
1 polymer ?
#
loop_
_entity_poly.entity_id
_entity_poly.type
_entity_poly.pdbx_seq_one_letter_code
_entity_poly.pdbx_strand_id
1 'polypeptide(L)'
;MIMNSGREISNPRGFLAEKIAGEITLSPSPGETLRKWRRNFGITQTDLSSHLGISPSVISDYESGRRRSPGIMIVSKIIDALLKIDELRGCTIMRAYETMFGEIFGLDAICCIYEYPEPVTLSNFMNKIGASAVFGNIDISIYGYTIIDSAKAIIELHPDQFQKIYGRSTARALIFTGVTSGKSSMVAVRVTNLKPGAVVLQGLNASDVDPVAVKIAEIENIPLLTTPISSEEITAVLNIR
;
A
#
# COMPACT_ATOMS: atom_id res chain seq x y z
N MET A 1 -31.09 -7.45 -2.46
CA MET A 1 -30.25 -6.65 -3.35
C MET A 1 -29.18 -6.04 -2.46
N ILE A 2 -28.09 -6.77 -2.25
CA ILE A 2 -27.00 -6.40 -1.32
C ILE A 2 -26.02 -5.58 -2.16
N MET A 3 -26.01 -4.27 -1.92
CA MET A 3 -24.99 -3.39 -2.50
C MET A 3 -23.64 -3.75 -1.88
N ASN A 4 -22.80 -4.37 -2.68
CA ASN A 4 -21.40 -4.59 -2.38
C ASN A 4 -20.69 -3.23 -2.52
N SER A 5 -20.53 -2.51 -1.40
CA SER A 5 -19.73 -1.29 -1.34
C SER A 5 -18.28 -1.71 -1.57
N GLY A 6 -17.75 -1.34 -2.75
CA GLY A 6 -16.41 -1.71 -3.17
C GLY A 6 -15.35 -1.21 -2.19
N ARG A 7 -14.67 -2.16 -1.58
CA ARG A 7 -13.40 -1.94 -0.88
C ARG A 7 -12.30 -1.77 -1.93
N GLU A 8 -11.82 -0.57 -2.13
CA GLU A 8 -10.51 -0.37 -2.77
C GLU A 8 -9.41 -0.73 -1.75
N ILE A 9 -9.18 -2.02 -1.63
CA ILE A 9 -8.01 -2.55 -0.92
C ILE A 9 -6.86 -2.51 -1.91
N SER A 10 -5.83 -1.74 -1.59
CA SER A 10 -4.52 -1.65 -2.26
C SER A 10 -4.54 -1.98 -3.77
N ASN A 11 -4.06 -1.07 -4.57
CA ASN A 11 -3.94 -1.19 -6.02
C ASN A 11 -3.27 -2.54 -6.43
N PRO A 12 -4.04 -3.62 -6.74
CA PRO A 12 -3.48 -4.93 -7.10
C PRO A 12 -2.55 -4.82 -8.29
N ARG A 13 -2.85 -3.88 -9.18
CA ARG A 13 -2.03 -3.52 -10.33
C ARG A 13 -0.65 -3.02 -9.91
N GLY A 14 -0.59 -2.11 -8.95
CA GLY A 14 0.67 -1.58 -8.44
C GLY A 14 1.53 -2.64 -7.76
N PHE A 15 0.91 -3.48 -6.92
CA PHE A 15 1.60 -4.59 -6.26
C PHE A 15 2.18 -5.58 -7.27
N LEU A 16 1.40 -5.98 -8.28
CA LEU A 16 1.87 -6.89 -9.31
C LEU A 16 2.95 -6.25 -10.19
N ALA A 17 2.82 -4.94 -10.49
CA ALA A 17 3.85 -4.18 -11.20
C ALA A 17 5.21 -4.21 -10.48
N GLU A 18 5.21 -3.98 -9.17
CA GLU A 18 6.43 -4.00 -8.35
C GLU A 18 7.05 -5.38 -8.27
N LYS A 19 6.22 -6.41 -8.10
CA LYS A 19 6.68 -7.78 -8.11
C LYS A 19 7.38 -8.13 -9.43
N ILE A 20 6.76 -7.79 -10.56
CA ILE A 20 7.33 -8.02 -11.88
C ILE A 20 8.64 -7.25 -12.05
N ALA A 21 8.65 -5.96 -11.67
CA ALA A 21 9.82 -5.11 -11.74
C ALA A 21 10.98 -5.66 -10.90
N GLY A 22 10.71 -6.04 -9.65
CA GLY A 22 11.69 -6.64 -8.75
C GLY A 22 12.28 -7.94 -9.30
N GLU A 23 11.42 -8.84 -9.80
CA GLU A 23 11.89 -10.11 -10.39
C GLU A 23 12.76 -9.88 -11.62
N ILE A 24 12.39 -8.94 -12.51
CA ILE A 24 13.20 -8.64 -13.70
C ILE A 24 14.53 -8.01 -13.30
N THR A 25 14.51 -7.04 -12.38
CA THR A 25 15.70 -6.26 -12.00
C THR A 25 16.71 -7.08 -11.22
N LEU A 26 16.24 -7.98 -10.35
CA LEU A 26 17.08 -8.83 -9.51
C LEU A 26 17.47 -10.18 -10.16
N SER A 27 16.91 -10.47 -11.34
CA SER A 27 17.19 -11.72 -12.05
C SER A 27 18.62 -11.74 -12.61
N PRO A 28 19.34 -12.87 -12.52
CA PRO A 28 20.59 -13.07 -13.27
C PRO A 28 20.35 -13.12 -14.79
N SER A 29 19.11 -13.40 -15.23
CA SER A 29 18.69 -13.46 -16.63
C SER A 29 17.42 -12.63 -16.87
N PRO A 30 17.51 -11.27 -16.86
CA PRO A 30 16.34 -10.38 -16.97
C PRO A 30 15.46 -10.65 -18.19
N GLY A 31 16.08 -11.02 -19.32
CA GLY A 31 15.34 -11.34 -20.56
C GLY A 31 14.48 -12.59 -20.43
N GLU A 32 14.98 -13.64 -19.80
CA GLU A 32 14.21 -14.86 -19.55
C GLU A 32 13.06 -14.61 -18.56
N THR A 33 13.31 -13.78 -17.55
CA THR A 33 12.29 -13.37 -16.58
C THR A 33 11.19 -12.54 -17.26
N LEU A 34 11.55 -11.64 -18.16
CA LEU A 34 10.60 -10.89 -18.97
C LEU A 34 9.75 -11.82 -19.85
N ARG A 35 10.39 -12.79 -20.52
CA ARG A 35 9.69 -13.83 -21.31
C ARG A 35 8.73 -14.64 -20.44
N LYS A 36 9.16 -15.05 -19.22
CA LYS A 36 8.33 -15.76 -18.25
C LYS A 36 7.06 -14.96 -17.96
N TRP A 37 7.19 -13.68 -17.60
CA TRP A 37 6.05 -12.85 -17.26
C TRP A 37 5.12 -12.64 -18.46
N ARG A 38 5.65 -12.31 -19.63
CA ARG A 38 4.81 -12.19 -20.84
C ARG A 38 4.01 -13.45 -21.11
N ARG A 39 4.62 -14.64 -20.97
CA ARG A 39 3.94 -15.93 -21.14
C ARG A 39 2.89 -16.18 -20.07
N ASN A 40 3.16 -15.81 -18.83
CA ASN A 40 2.18 -15.91 -17.73
C ASN A 40 0.92 -15.10 -18.03
N PHE A 41 1.08 -13.93 -18.67
CA PHE A 41 -0.04 -13.13 -19.12
C PHE A 41 -0.68 -13.64 -20.42
N GLY A 42 -0.20 -14.73 -21.02
CA GLY A 42 -0.70 -15.26 -22.28
C GLY A 42 -0.55 -14.27 -23.46
N ILE A 43 0.45 -13.38 -23.40
CA ILE A 43 0.66 -12.33 -24.40
C ILE A 43 1.75 -12.78 -25.37
N THR A 44 1.50 -12.63 -26.68
CA THR A 44 2.51 -12.90 -27.71
C THR A 44 3.52 -11.76 -27.83
N GLN A 45 4.69 -12.03 -28.42
CA GLN A 45 5.66 -10.96 -28.72
C GLN A 45 5.06 -9.92 -29.65
N THR A 46 4.22 -10.35 -30.58
CA THR A 46 3.54 -9.45 -31.52
C THR A 46 2.53 -8.55 -30.82
N ASP A 47 1.69 -9.09 -29.91
CA ASP A 47 0.71 -8.30 -29.16
C ASP A 47 1.43 -7.24 -28.31
N LEU A 48 2.47 -7.67 -27.58
CA LEU A 48 3.24 -6.77 -26.72
C LEU A 48 3.93 -5.66 -27.54
N SER A 49 4.56 -6.03 -28.64
CA SER A 49 5.26 -5.06 -29.49
C SER A 49 4.30 -4.06 -30.15
N SER A 50 3.14 -4.53 -30.59
CA SER A 50 2.08 -3.68 -31.15
C SER A 50 1.59 -2.66 -30.13
N HIS A 51 1.37 -3.09 -28.87
CA HIS A 51 0.95 -2.21 -27.78
C HIS A 51 2.01 -1.15 -27.43
N LEU A 52 3.29 -1.52 -27.53
CA LEU A 52 4.43 -0.64 -27.24
C LEU A 52 4.83 0.25 -28.44
N GLY A 53 4.29 0.02 -29.63
CA GLY A 53 4.68 0.73 -30.86
C GLY A 53 6.12 0.42 -31.31
N ILE A 54 6.62 -0.81 -31.06
CA ILE A 54 7.96 -1.28 -31.45
C ILE A 54 7.86 -2.56 -32.27
N SER A 55 8.97 -3.00 -32.89
CA SER A 55 8.97 -4.24 -33.65
C SER A 55 9.06 -5.48 -32.75
N PRO A 56 8.45 -6.63 -33.13
CA PRO A 56 8.55 -7.89 -32.38
C PRO A 56 10.00 -8.36 -32.18
N SER A 57 10.90 -8.05 -33.11
CA SER A 57 12.33 -8.35 -33.00
C SER A 57 13.00 -7.68 -31.80
N VAL A 58 12.56 -6.47 -31.44
CA VAL A 58 13.08 -5.77 -30.26
C VAL A 58 12.70 -6.52 -28.98
N ILE A 59 11.46 -7.01 -28.86
CA ILE A 59 11.04 -7.83 -27.72
C ILE A 59 11.84 -9.14 -27.70
N SER A 60 12.00 -9.79 -28.84
CA SER A 60 12.81 -11.01 -28.98
C SER A 60 14.26 -10.78 -28.56
N ASP A 61 14.84 -9.63 -28.90
CA ASP A 61 16.22 -9.28 -28.51
C ASP A 61 16.39 -9.08 -27.01
N TYR A 62 15.42 -8.47 -26.34
CA TYR A 62 15.39 -8.38 -24.88
C TYR A 62 15.25 -9.77 -24.24
N GLU A 63 14.28 -10.56 -24.68
CA GLU A 63 13.99 -11.89 -24.12
C GLU A 63 15.11 -12.91 -24.34
N SER A 64 15.86 -12.79 -25.44
CA SER A 64 17.00 -13.67 -25.73
C SER A 64 18.31 -13.21 -25.10
N GLY A 65 18.32 -12.06 -24.45
CA GLY A 65 19.54 -11.50 -23.86
C GLY A 65 20.52 -10.92 -24.89
N ARG A 66 20.16 -10.85 -26.18
CA ARG A 66 20.97 -10.16 -27.17
C ARG A 66 21.13 -8.66 -26.84
N ARG A 67 20.08 -8.05 -26.28
CA ARG A 67 20.14 -6.76 -25.59
C ARG A 67 20.22 -7.03 -24.10
N ARG A 68 21.42 -6.94 -23.53
CA ARG A 68 21.72 -7.39 -22.16
C ARG A 68 21.04 -6.57 -21.06
N SER A 69 20.69 -5.31 -21.32
CA SER A 69 20.12 -4.43 -20.31
C SER A 69 19.06 -3.53 -20.93
N PRO A 70 17.77 -3.89 -20.84
CA PRO A 70 16.73 -2.91 -21.11
C PRO A 70 16.84 -1.80 -20.06
N GLY A 71 16.86 -0.53 -20.52
CA GLY A 71 16.84 0.59 -19.58
C GLY A 71 15.56 0.57 -18.74
N ILE A 72 15.61 1.13 -17.52
CA ILE A 72 14.51 1.11 -16.57
C ILE A 72 13.17 1.60 -17.15
N MET A 73 13.23 2.61 -18.05
CA MET A 73 12.05 3.12 -18.73
C MET A 73 11.41 2.11 -19.68
N ILE A 74 12.20 1.22 -20.28
CA ILE A 74 11.67 0.16 -21.15
C ILE A 74 11.03 -0.94 -20.31
N VAL A 75 11.64 -1.31 -19.19
CA VAL A 75 11.07 -2.27 -18.23
C VAL A 75 9.72 -1.76 -17.72
N SER A 76 9.65 -0.51 -17.29
CA SER A 76 8.41 0.12 -16.84
C SER A 76 7.32 0.10 -17.90
N LYS A 77 7.63 0.48 -19.16
CA LYS A 77 6.68 0.44 -20.26
C LYS A 77 6.18 -0.97 -20.59
N ILE A 78 7.06 -1.97 -20.52
CA ILE A 78 6.68 -3.36 -20.75
C ILE A 78 5.73 -3.85 -19.66
N ILE A 79 6.02 -3.56 -18.40
CA ILE A 79 5.17 -3.93 -17.26
C ILE A 79 3.79 -3.27 -17.40
N ASP A 80 3.77 -1.97 -17.69
CA ASP A 80 2.52 -1.25 -17.90
C ASP A 80 1.69 -1.85 -19.04
N ALA A 81 2.34 -2.22 -20.16
CA ALA A 81 1.69 -2.87 -21.30
C ALA A 81 1.11 -4.25 -20.94
N LEU A 82 1.85 -5.09 -20.18
CA LEU A 82 1.37 -6.40 -19.73
C LEU A 82 0.10 -6.26 -18.90
N LEU A 83 0.10 -5.35 -17.93
CA LEU A 83 -1.04 -5.10 -17.04
C LEU A 83 -2.23 -4.52 -17.79
N LYS A 84 -2.00 -3.57 -18.69
CA LYS A 84 -3.06 -2.95 -19.49
C LYS A 84 -3.72 -3.92 -20.48
N ILE A 85 -2.95 -4.83 -21.07
CA ILE A 85 -3.50 -5.89 -21.92
C ILE A 85 -4.35 -6.86 -21.09
N ASP A 86 -3.92 -7.21 -19.86
CA ASP A 86 -4.73 -8.05 -18.97
C ASP A 86 -6.02 -7.36 -18.53
N GLU A 87 -5.98 -6.06 -18.25
CA GLU A 87 -7.16 -5.23 -17.97
C GLU A 87 -8.17 -5.29 -19.12
N LEU A 88 -7.71 -5.13 -20.35
CA LEU A 88 -8.56 -5.23 -21.54
C LEU A 88 -9.14 -6.63 -21.77
N ARG A 89 -8.48 -7.67 -21.25
CA ARG A 89 -8.91 -9.08 -21.30
C ARG A 89 -9.74 -9.52 -20.09
N GLY A 90 -10.09 -8.59 -19.18
CA GLY A 90 -10.93 -8.85 -18.01
C GLY A 90 -10.17 -9.17 -16.72
N CYS A 91 -8.93 -8.72 -16.59
CA CYS A 91 -8.10 -8.83 -15.38
C CYS A 91 -7.88 -10.27 -14.91
N THR A 92 -7.72 -11.22 -15.81
CA THR A 92 -7.63 -12.65 -15.46
C THR A 92 -6.41 -12.95 -14.59
N ILE A 93 -5.27 -12.41 -14.96
CA ILE A 93 -4.02 -12.64 -14.24
C ILE A 93 -3.97 -11.81 -12.95
N MET A 94 -4.40 -10.54 -12.99
CA MET A 94 -4.49 -9.71 -11.79
C MET A 94 -5.40 -10.35 -10.75
N ARG A 95 -6.57 -10.86 -11.12
CA ARG A 95 -7.49 -11.56 -10.19
C ARG A 95 -6.91 -12.84 -9.62
N ALA A 96 -6.19 -13.63 -10.44
CA ALA A 96 -5.52 -14.83 -9.95
C ALA A 96 -4.46 -14.50 -8.89
N TYR A 97 -3.69 -13.45 -9.13
CA TYR A 97 -2.72 -12.95 -8.17
C TYR A 97 -3.39 -12.31 -6.94
N GLU A 98 -4.47 -11.57 -7.12
CA GLU A 98 -5.29 -11.03 -6.04
C GLU A 98 -5.84 -12.15 -5.14
N THR A 99 -6.32 -13.25 -5.72
CA THR A 99 -6.77 -14.42 -4.95
C THR A 99 -5.60 -15.11 -4.24
N MET A 100 -4.46 -15.26 -4.91
CA MET A 100 -3.27 -15.91 -4.34
C MET A 100 -2.64 -15.08 -3.20
N PHE A 101 -2.72 -13.76 -3.28
CA PHE A 101 -2.23 -12.82 -2.27
C PHE A 101 -3.36 -12.21 -1.42
N GLY A 102 -4.62 -12.52 -1.73
CA GLY A 102 -5.82 -11.97 -1.08
C GLY A 102 -5.94 -12.34 0.40
N GLU A 103 -5.33 -13.44 0.84
CA GLU A 103 -5.12 -13.70 2.27
C GLU A 103 -4.24 -12.63 2.94
N ILE A 104 -3.45 -11.88 2.16
CA ILE A 104 -2.69 -10.73 2.64
C ILE A 104 -3.62 -9.52 2.82
N PHE A 105 -4.71 -9.42 2.05
CA PHE A 105 -5.61 -8.26 1.99
C PHE A 105 -7.01 -8.52 2.57
N GLY A 106 -7.31 -9.74 2.96
CA GLY A 106 -8.63 -10.17 3.44
C GLY A 106 -8.91 -9.89 4.93
N LEU A 107 -8.18 -8.98 5.57
CA LEU A 107 -8.42 -8.63 6.96
C LEU A 107 -9.44 -7.49 7.01
N ASP A 108 -10.62 -7.78 7.56
CA ASP A 108 -11.70 -6.80 7.74
C ASP A 108 -11.29 -5.63 8.65
N ALA A 109 -10.26 -5.85 9.45
CA ALA A 109 -9.64 -4.82 10.30
C ALA A 109 -8.93 -3.73 9.51
N ILE A 110 -8.44 -4.01 8.29
CA ILE A 110 -7.76 -3.03 7.44
C ILE A 110 -8.78 -2.44 6.47
N CYS A 111 -9.26 -1.24 6.77
CA CYS A 111 -10.27 -0.57 5.96
C CYS A 111 -9.69 -0.01 4.66
N CYS A 112 -8.45 0.50 4.70
CA CYS A 112 -7.78 1.09 3.55
C CYS A 112 -6.27 1.10 3.76
N ILE A 113 -5.51 0.84 2.69
CA ILE A 113 -4.08 1.12 2.58
C ILE A 113 -3.89 2.02 1.36
N TYR A 114 -3.30 3.19 1.55
CA TYR A 114 -3.04 4.14 0.48
C TYR A 114 -1.56 4.50 0.41
N GLU A 115 -1.02 4.55 -0.79
CA GLU A 115 0.36 4.94 -1.08
C GLU A 115 0.37 6.27 -1.85
N TYR A 116 1.08 7.26 -1.34
CA TYR A 116 1.27 8.51 -2.06
C TYR A 116 2.28 8.33 -3.21
N PRO A 117 2.02 8.89 -4.41
CA PRO A 117 3.00 8.90 -5.49
C PRO A 117 4.29 9.64 -5.13
N GLU A 118 4.15 10.71 -4.32
CA GLU A 118 5.23 11.50 -3.75
C GLU A 118 4.99 11.69 -2.25
N PRO A 119 6.05 11.80 -1.43
CA PRO A 119 5.88 11.95 0.02
C PRO A 119 5.13 13.24 0.36
N VAL A 120 4.28 13.17 1.37
CA VAL A 120 3.49 14.30 1.89
C VAL A 120 4.00 14.62 3.30
N THR A 121 4.15 15.91 3.62
CA THR A 121 4.51 16.30 4.99
C THR A 121 3.40 15.93 5.97
N LEU A 122 3.78 15.48 7.17
CA LEU A 122 2.80 15.10 8.19
C LEU A 122 1.91 16.29 8.58
N SER A 123 2.46 17.51 8.58
CA SER A 123 1.70 18.75 8.83
C SER A 123 0.60 18.98 7.78
N ASN A 124 0.89 18.77 6.49
CA ASN A 124 -0.14 18.87 5.44
C ASN A 124 -1.21 17.78 5.57
N PHE A 125 -0.79 16.56 5.93
CA PHE A 125 -1.72 15.48 6.19
C PHE A 125 -2.64 15.78 7.39
N MET A 126 -2.08 16.28 8.49
CA MET A 126 -2.84 16.72 9.67
C MET A 126 -3.90 17.76 9.32
N ASN A 127 -3.51 18.79 8.58
CA ASN A 127 -4.46 19.84 8.15
C ASN A 127 -5.61 19.27 7.34
N LYS A 128 -5.32 18.29 6.49
CA LYS A 128 -6.32 17.63 5.64
C LYS A 128 -7.37 16.85 6.44
N ILE A 129 -6.97 16.18 7.52
CA ILE A 129 -7.86 15.36 8.37
C ILE A 129 -8.27 16.08 9.67
N GLY A 130 -8.02 17.38 9.81
CA GLY A 130 -8.34 18.13 11.02
C GLY A 130 -7.68 17.57 12.29
N ALA A 131 -6.47 17.04 12.16
CA ALA A 131 -5.77 16.43 13.28
C ALA A 131 -4.98 17.42 14.13
N SER A 132 -4.88 17.12 15.43
CA SER A 132 -4.04 17.84 16.41
C SER A 132 -2.92 16.95 16.89
N ALA A 133 -1.73 17.53 17.08
CA ALA A 133 -0.59 16.82 17.64
C ALA A 133 -0.74 16.67 19.15
N VAL A 134 -0.57 15.45 19.65
CA VAL A 134 -0.44 15.14 21.09
C VAL A 134 1.03 15.06 21.47
N PHE A 135 1.84 14.46 20.60
CA PHE A 135 3.29 14.30 20.82
C PHE A 135 4.03 14.18 19.48
N GLY A 136 5.28 14.58 19.47
CA GLY A 136 6.27 14.26 18.43
C GLY A 136 6.47 15.34 17.37
N ASN A 137 7.44 15.10 16.49
CA ASN A 137 7.78 15.99 15.40
C ASN A 137 6.82 15.81 14.22
N ILE A 138 6.22 16.89 13.76
CA ILE A 138 5.31 16.93 12.60
C ILE A 138 6.01 17.37 11.30
N ASP A 139 7.26 17.76 11.36
CA ASP A 139 8.08 18.15 10.19
C ASP A 139 8.77 16.92 9.58
N ILE A 140 8.00 15.87 9.37
CA ILE A 140 8.43 14.64 8.72
C ILE A 140 7.56 14.37 7.50
N SER A 141 8.05 13.52 6.61
CA SER A 141 7.28 13.08 5.44
C SER A 141 6.73 11.67 5.63
N ILE A 142 5.51 11.45 5.16
CA ILE A 142 4.87 10.14 5.09
C ILE A 142 4.64 9.75 3.63
N TYR A 143 4.75 8.47 3.33
CA TYR A 143 4.58 7.90 1.99
C TYR A 143 3.21 7.26 1.78
N GLY A 144 2.35 7.31 2.78
CA GLY A 144 1.02 6.76 2.70
C GLY A 144 0.31 6.78 4.05
N TYR A 145 -0.86 6.19 4.09
CA TYR A 145 -1.61 5.95 5.33
C TYR A 145 -2.33 4.60 5.27
N THR A 146 -2.69 4.10 6.45
CA THR A 146 -3.55 2.91 6.62
C THR A 146 -4.66 3.25 7.61
N ILE A 147 -5.90 2.94 7.24
CA ILE A 147 -7.05 3.06 8.13
C ILE A 147 -7.35 1.68 8.71
N ILE A 148 -7.42 1.61 10.02
CA ILE A 148 -7.52 0.38 10.79
C ILE A 148 -8.72 0.49 11.75
N ASP A 149 -9.66 -0.45 11.66
CA ASP A 149 -10.68 -0.64 12.67
C ASP A 149 -10.04 -1.25 13.92
N SER A 150 -9.94 -0.48 15.00
CA SER A 150 -9.25 -0.92 16.22
C SER A 150 -9.89 -2.14 16.86
N ALA A 151 -11.21 -2.24 16.85
CA ALA A 151 -11.92 -3.35 17.48
C ALA A 151 -11.68 -4.65 16.69
N LYS A 152 -11.82 -4.59 15.37
CA LYS A 152 -11.53 -5.73 14.50
C LYS A 152 -10.06 -6.12 14.53
N ALA A 153 -9.14 -5.15 14.56
CA ALA A 153 -7.71 -5.42 14.61
C ALA A 153 -7.30 -6.26 15.83
N ILE A 154 -7.92 -6.01 16.98
CA ILE A 154 -7.68 -6.80 18.21
C ILE A 154 -8.13 -8.25 18.06
N ILE A 155 -9.21 -8.48 17.30
CA ILE A 155 -9.83 -9.81 17.15
C ILE A 155 -9.18 -10.60 16.01
N GLU A 156 -8.88 -9.94 14.90
CA GLU A 156 -8.52 -10.58 13.61
C GLU A 156 -7.02 -10.65 13.35
N LEU A 157 -6.25 -9.63 13.84
CA LEU A 157 -4.84 -9.53 13.51
C LEU A 157 -3.97 -10.38 14.44
N HIS A 158 -3.40 -11.45 13.91
CA HIS A 158 -2.31 -12.16 14.56
C HIS A 158 -1.01 -11.31 14.51
N PRO A 159 -0.07 -11.48 15.47
CA PRO A 159 1.17 -10.69 15.52
C PRO A 159 1.98 -10.69 14.21
N ASP A 160 2.04 -11.81 13.50
CA ASP A 160 2.71 -11.96 12.20
C ASP A 160 1.97 -11.24 11.05
N GLN A 161 0.65 -11.04 11.19
CA GLN A 161 -0.16 -10.31 10.21
C GLN A 161 -0.10 -8.79 10.42
N PHE A 162 0.33 -8.35 11.61
CA PHE A 162 0.40 -6.92 11.92
C PHE A 162 1.32 -6.14 10.98
N GLN A 163 2.30 -6.81 10.37
CA GLN A 163 3.17 -6.20 9.36
C GLN A 163 2.41 -5.75 8.10
N LYS A 164 1.26 -6.35 7.81
CA LYS A 164 0.44 -6.04 6.63
C LYS A 164 -0.13 -4.62 6.66
N ILE A 165 -0.33 -4.03 7.86
CA ILE A 165 -0.82 -2.66 7.99
C ILE A 165 0.15 -1.60 7.43
N TYR A 166 1.42 -1.96 7.25
CA TYR A 166 2.44 -1.02 6.78
C TYR A 166 2.49 -0.87 5.25
N GLY A 167 1.78 -1.73 4.49
CA GLY A 167 1.86 -1.67 3.03
C GLY A 167 3.30 -1.74 2.53
N ARG A 168 3.72 -0.77 1.72
CA ARG A 168 5.06 -0.71 1.12
C ARG A 168 6.12 -0.07 1.99
N SER A 169 5.73 0.76 2.94
CA SER A 169 6.66 1.53 3.77
C SER A 169 6.10 1.74 5.17
N THR A 170 6.97 1.63 6.16
CA THR A 170 6.65 1.99 7.54
C THR A 170 6.52 3.51 7.73
N ALA A 171 7.13 4.32 6.87
CA ALA A 171 7.02 5.79 6.91
C ALA A 171 5.61 6.24 6.45
N ARG A 172 4.58 5.83 7.18
CA ARG A 172 3.17 6.13 6.92
C ARG A 172 2.42 6.49 8.19
N ALA A 173 1.24 7.09 8.04
CA ALA A 173 0.32 7.31 9.15
C ALA A 173 -0.58 6.08 9.34
N LEU A 174 -0.64 5.53 10.55
CA LEU A 174 -1.63 4.53 10.94
C LEU A 174 -2.80 5.26 11.62
N ILE A 175 -3.98 5.22 11.01
CA ILE A 175 -5.21 5.82 11.52
C ILE A 175 -6.03 4.71 12.17
N PHE A 176 -6.09 4.72 13.49
CA PHE A 176 -6.93 3.79 14.25
C PHE A 176 -8.31 4.43 14.47
N THR A 177 -9.35 3.77 13.97
CA THR A 177 -10.75 4.20 14.14
C THR A 177 -11.42 3.46 15.27
N GLY A 178 -12.49 4.05 15.82
CA GLY A 178 -13.25 3.44 16.91
C GLY A 178 -12.47 3.32 18.23
N VAL A 179 -11.48 4.20 18.45
CA VAL A 179 -10.67 4.17 19.68
C VAL A 179 -11.37 4.86 20.83
N THR A 180 -11.22 4.32 22.04
CA THR A 180 -11.79 4.91 23.28
C THR A 180 -10.77 5.73 24.08
N SER A 181 -9.51 5.36 24.03
CA SER A 181 -8.43 6.05 24.78
C SER A 181 -7.08 6.01 24.06
N GLY A 182 -6.96 5.24 22.97
CA GLY A 182 -5.72 5.05 22.21
C GLY A 182 -4.70 4.11 22.84
N LYS A 183 -4.92 3.62 24.08
CA LYS A 183 -3.98 2.76 24.79
C LYS A 183 -3.73 1.44 24.04
N SER A 184 -4.77 0.73 23.63
CA SER A 184 -4.65 -0.55 22.94
C SER A 184 -3.92 -0.41 21.59
N SER A 185 -4.23 0.65 20.83
CA SER A 185 -3.59 0.96 19.55
C SER A 185 -2.08 1.19 19.73
N MET A 186 -1.68 1.97 20.74
CA MET A 186 -0.28 2.24 21.00
C MET A 186 0.47 1.04 21.58
N VAL A 187 -0.18 0.20 22.38
CA VAL A 187 0.40 -1.08 22.84
C VAL A 187 0.63 -2.00 21.63
N ALA A 188 -0.32 -2.11 20.72
CA ALA A 188 -0.16 -2.91 19.49
C ALA A 188 1.03 -2.42 18.65
N VAL A 189 1.20 -1.10 18.47
CA VAL A 189 2.35 -0.53 17.77
C VAL A 189 3.66 -0.81 18.51
N ARG A 190 3.65 -0.77 19.86
CA ARG A 190 4.85 -1.00 20.66
C ARG A 190 5.40 -2.42 20.56
N VAL A 191 4.52 -3.43 20.55
CA VAL A 191 4.95 -4.85 20.52
C VAL A 191 5.45 -5.31 19.16
N THR A 192 5.28 -4.51 18.11
CA THR A 192 5.80 -4.81 16.77
C THR A 192 7.22 -4.26 16.60
N ASN A 193 8.01 -4.95 15.77
CA ASN A 193 9.37 -4.50 15.42
C ASN A 193 9.37 -3.31 14.44
N LEU A 194 8.31 -3.18 13.65
CA LEU A 194 8.16 -2.09 12.68
C LEU A 194 7.44 -0.91 13.35
N LYS A 195 7.93 0.29 13.11
CA LYS A 195 7.37 1.52 13.67
C LYS A 195 6.81 2.41 12.56
N PRO A 196 5.59 2.97 12.75
CA PRO A 196 5.00 3.87 11.75
C PRO A 196 5.65 5.25 11.78
N GLY A 197 5.47 5.99 10.67
CA GLY A 197 5.84 7.40 10.62
C GLY A 197 4.99 8.27 11.53
N ALA A 198 3.72 7.90 11.78
CA ALA A 198 2.84 8.56 12.74
C ALA A 198 1.68 7.64 13.13
N VAL A 199 1.07 7.91 14.29
CA VAL A 199 -0.19 7.29 14.72
C VAL A 199 -1.26 8.37 14.87
N VAL A 200 -2.45 8.11 14.33
CA VAL A 200 -3.63 8.96 14.46
C VAL A 200 -4.73 8.19 15.19
N LEU A 201 -5.21 8.75 16.27
CA LEU A 201 -6.32 8.22 17.06
C LEU A 201 -7.61 8.98 16.65
N GLN A 202 -8.48 8.32 15.93
CA GLN A 202 -9.73 8.91 15.45
C GLN A 202 -10.81 8.84 16.53
N GLY A 203 -11.58 9.91 16.67
CA GLY A 203 -12.71 10.02 17.61
C GLY A 203 -12.30 10.53 19.00
N LEU A 204 -11.05 10.96 19.19
CA LEU A 204 -10.56 11.49 20.44
C LEU A 204 -10.11 12.95 20.31
N ASN A 205 -10.25 13.70 21.40
CA ASN A 205 -9.52 14.95 21.58
C ASN A 205 -8.16 14.65 22.24
N ALA A 206 -7.22 15.58 22.14
CA ALA A 206 -5.91 15.41 22.72
C ALA A 206 -5.92 15.20 24.26
N SER A 207 -6.90 15.81 24.96
CA SER A 207 -7.11 15.65 26.41
C SER A 207 -7.58 14.25 26.82
N ASP A 208 -8.17 13.48 25.90
CA ASP A 208 -8.84 12.22 26.19
C ASP A 208 -7.91 11.02 25.94
N VAL A 209 -6.68 11.31 25.47
CA VAL A 209 -5.68 10.27 25.20
C VAL A 209 -5.10 9.74 26.51
N ASP A 210 -5.09 8.41 26.65
CA ASP A 210 -4.52 7.72 27.83
C ASP A 210 -3.05 8.10 28.01
N PRO A 211 -2.62 8.48 29.22
CA PRO A 211 -1.20 8.81 29.51
C PRO A 211 -0.22 7.70 29.14
N VAL A 212 -0.64 6.43 29.19
CA VAL A 212 0.20 5.30 28.75
C VAL A 212 0.41 5.35 27.23
N ALA A 213 -0.60 5.75 26.46
CA ALA A 213 -0.47 5.89 25.01
C ALA A 213 0.54 6.99 24.66
N VAL A 214 0.48 8.14 25.34
CA VAL A 214 1.43 9.24 25.21
C VAL A 214 2.84 8.77 25.59
N LYS A 215 2.97 8.05 26.71
CA LYS A 215 4.27 7.54 27.18
C LYS A 215 4.90 6.56 26.21
N ILE A 216 4.10 5.71 25.55
CA ILE A 216 4.58 4.83 24.50
C ILE A 216 5.07 5.64 23.29
N ALA A 217 4.32 6.66 22.88
CA ALA A 217 4.71 7.53 21.76
C ALA A 217 6.06 8.23 22.03
N GLU A 218 6.28 8.71 23.27
CA GLU A 218 7.55 9.28 23.70
C GLU A 218 8.71 8.27 23.61
N ILE A 219 8.52 7.07 24.18
CA ILE A 219 9.56 6.03 24.22
C ILE A 219 9.94 5.56 22.82
N GLU A 220 8.95 5.38 21.96
CA GLU A 220 9.16 4.90 20.58
C GLU A 220 9.50 6.04 19.61
N ASN A 221 9.45 7.30 20.09
CA ASN A 221 9.66 8.51 19.29
C ASN A 221 8.76 8.58 18.04
N ILE A 222 7.47 8.24 18.23
CA ILE A 222 6.46 8.21 17.16
C ILE A 222 5.53 9.40 17.34
N PRO A 223 5.33 10.26 16.32
CA PRO A 223 4.30 11.30 16.36
C PRO A 223 2.92 10.70 16.63
N LEU A 224 2.26 11.22 17.67
CA LEU A 224 0.92 10.82 18.10
C LEU A 224 -0.05 11.98 17.85
N LEU A 225 -1.06 11.71 17.08
CA LEU A 225 -2.06 12.68 16.64
C LEU A 225 -3.45 12.19 17.05
N THR A 226 -4.36 13.14 17.19
CA THR A 226 -5.81 12.86 17.34
C THR A 226 -6.60 13.61 16.29
N THR A 227 -7.74 13.06 15.89
CA THR A 227 -8.71 13.77 15.06
C THR A 227 -10.12 13.48 15.55
N PRO A 228 -10.98 14.50 15.70
CA PRO A 228 -12.37 14.35 16.14
C PRO A 228 -13.32 13.96 15.01
N ILE A 229 -12.90 14.09 13.73
CA ILE A 229 -13.78 13.81 12.59
C ILE A 229 -14.13 12.34 12.49
N SER A 230 -15.29 12.03 11.92
CA SER A 230 -15.75 10.65 11.78
C SER A 230 -14.93 9.84 10.76
N SER A 231 -15.04 8.53 10.81
CA SER A 231 -14.38 7.65 9.83
C SER A 231 -14.87 7.88 8.41
N GLU A 232 -16.16 8.24 8.24
CA GLU A 232 -16.78 8.59 6.97
C GLU A 232 -16.21 9.89 6.43
N GLU A 233 -16.04 10.90 7.29
CA GLU A 233 -15.41 12.17 6.91
C GLU A 233 -13.94 12.00 6.55
N ILE A 234 -13.18 11.19 7.28
CA ILE A 234 -11.80 10.85 6.91
C ILE A 234 -11.76 10.24 5.51
N THR A 235 -12.65 9.28 5.24
CA THR A 235 -12.75 8.62 3.95
C THR A 235 -13.05 9.62 2.83
N ALA A 236 -13.99 10.53 3.07
CA ALA A 236 -14.37 11.56 2.10
C ALA A 236 -13.24 12.56 1.83
N VAL A 237 -12.59 13.06 2.89
CA VAL A 237 -11.50 14.06 2.80
C VAL A 237 -10.24 13.48 2.14
N LEU A 238 -9.94 12.21 2.37
CA LEU A 238 -8.82 11.51 1.76
C LEU A 238 -9.13 11.02 0.33
N ASN A 239 -10.36 11.26 -0.19
CA ASN A 239 -10.83 10.80 -1.51
C ASN A 239 -10.69 9.28 -1.70
N ILE A 240 -11.00 8.52 -0.67
CA ILE A 240 -11.08 7.05 -0.75
C ILE A 240 -12.40 6.73 -1.46
N ARG A 241 -12.29 6.20 -2.67
CA ARG A 241 -13.44 5.76 -3.49
C ARG A 241 -13.69 4.28 -3.30
#